data_1047cc0fc90a76b8178c6790275c61e4
#
_entry.id   1047cc0fc90a76b8178c6790275c61e4
#
_cell.length_a   1.000
_cell.length_b   1.000
_cell.length_c   1.000
_cell.angle_alpha   90.00
_cell.angle_beta   90.00
_cell.angle_gamma   90.00
#
_symmetry.space_group_name_H-M   'P 1'
#
loop_
_entity.id
_entity.type
_entity.pdbx_description
1 polymer ?
#
loop_
_entity_poly.entity_id
_entity_poly.type
_entity_poly.pdbx_seq_one_letter_code
_entity_poly.pdbx_strand_id
1 'polypeptide(L)' 'MQQREFLTRARKALIKHGIIGSRAKALLEEWNDHLHSEVEKLVDGGQDRESSYQDACKALGEPESLVDSAAKQLAMESW' A
#
# COMPACT_ATOMS: atom_id res chain seq x y z
N MET A 1 -4.90 -10.36 4.78
CA MET A 1 -4.15 -10.14 3.50
C MET A 1 -2.66 -10.11 3.80
N GLN A 2 -1.88 -10.81 3.01
CA GLN A 2 -0.43 -10.82 3.16
C GLN A 2 0.19 -9.67 2.37
N GLN A 3 1.42 -9.29 2.73
CA GLN A 3 2.14 -8.20 2.10
C GLN A 3 2.25 -8.36 0.58
N ARG A 4 2.61 -9.56 0.11
CA ARG A 4 2.76 -9.84 -1.32
C ARG A 4 1.45 -9.61 -2.06
N GLU A 5 0.35 -10.08 -1.51
CA GLU A 5 -0.98 -9.90 -2.11
C GLU A 5 -1.37 -8.43 -2.17
N PHE A 6 -1.12 -7.69 -1.10
CA PHE A 6 -1.39 -6.25 -1.03
C PHE A 6 -0.64 -5.52 -2.14
N LEU A 7 0.67 -5.76 -2.26
CA LEU A 7 1.51 -5.10 -3.25
C LEU A 7 1.14 -5.51 -4.69
N THR A 8 0.77 -6.77 -4.91
CA THR A 8 0.34 -7.24 -6.22
C THR A 8 -0.94 -6.56 -6.66
N ARG A 9 -1.91 -6.45 -5.76
CA ARG A 9 -3.17 -5.76 -6.03
C ARG A 9 -2.96 -4.28 -6.28
N ALA A 10 -2.10 -3.64 -5.48
CA ALA A 10 -1.77 -2.23 -5.66
C ALA A 10 -1.11 -1.99 -7.02
N ARG A 11 -0.18 -2.86 -7.41
CA ARG A 11 0.50 -2.76 -8.71
C ARG A 11 -0.48 -2.86 -9.87
N LYS A 12 -1.39 -3.83 -9.81
CA LYS A 12 -2.41 -3.99 -10.85
C LYS A 12 -3.31 -2.77 -10.96
N ALA A 13 -3.69 -2.20 -9.81
CA ALA A 13 -4.51 -1.00 -9.79
C ALA A 13 -3.77 0.22 -10.34
N LEU A 14 -2.47 0.34 -10.04
CA LEU A 14 -1.63 1.41 -10.59
C LEU A 14 -1.58 1.35 -12.12
N ILE A 15 -1.36 0.16 -12.67
CA ILE A 15 -1.33 -0.05 -14.13
C ILE A 15 -2.68 0.34 -14.74
N LYS A 16 -3.77 -0.04 -14.10
CA LYS A 16 -5.12 0.28 -14.55
C LYS A 16 -5.34 1.79 -14.63
N HIS A 17 -4.75 2.56 -13.74
CA HIS A 17 -4.83 4.01 -13.73
C HIS A 17 -3.76 4.68 -14.58
N GLY A 18 -2.94 3.91 -15.30
CA GLY A 18 -1.88 4.45 -16.14
C GLY A 18 -0.65 4.92 -15.39
N ILE A 19 -0.51 4.55 -14.12
CA ILE A 19 0.66 4.91 -13.30
C ILE A 19 1.67 3.77 -13.44
N ILE A 20 2.75 4.05 -14.15
CA ILE A 20 3.79 3.05 -14.45
C ILE A 20 5.17 3.63 -14.20
N GLY A 21 6.20 2.77 -14.32
CA GLY A 21 7.59 3.20 -14.23
C GLY A 21 8.02 3.61 -12.83
N SER A 22 8.85 4.64 -12.74
CA SER A 22 9.44 5.07 -11.47
C SER A 22 8.40 5.60 -10.48
N ARG A 23 7.32 6.19 -10.96
CA ARG A 23 6.23 6.66 -10.07
C ARG A 23 5.54 5.51 -9.39
N ALA A 24 5.21 4.47 -10.14
CA ALA A 24 4.59 3.27 -9.57
C ALA A 24 5.51 2.62 -8.55
N LYS A 25 6.79 2.52 -8.88
CA LYS A 25 7.79 1.95 -7.98
C LYS A 25 7.88 2.74 -6.67
N ALA A 26 7.94 4.07 -6.77
CA ALA A 26 8.03 4.94 -5.60
C ALA A 26 6.81 4.79 -4.69
N LEU A 27 5.61 4.74 -5.25
CA LEU A 27 4.39 4.55 -4.48
C LEU A 27 4.34 3.19 -3.80
N LEU A 28 4.73 2.13 -4.52
CA LEU A 28 4.76 0.79 -3.95
C LEU A 28 5.77 0.68 -2.82
N GLU A 29 6.94 1.29 -2.95
CA GLU A 29 7.95 1.33 -1.89
C GLU A 29 7.44 2.07 -0.66
N GLU A 30 6.78 3.21 -0.86
CA GLU A 30 6.21 4.00 0.23
C GLU A 30 5.15 3.21 0.99
N TRP A 31 4.22 2.59 0.27
CA TRP A 31 3.18 1.77 0.90
C TRP A 31 3.75 0.55 1.60
N ASN A 32 4.77 -0.07 1.02
CA ASN A 32 5.46 -1.19 1.64
C ASN A 32 6.12 -0.77 2.96
N ASP A 33 6.76 0.39 2.98
CA ASP A 33 7.39 0.93 4.19
C ASP A 33 6.35 1.21 5.27
N HIS A 34 5.21 1.81 4.92
CA HIS A 34 4.11 2.05 5.85
C HIS A 34 3.57 0.76 6.42
N LEU A 35 3.34 -0.23 5.56
CA LEU A 35 2.85 -1.53 5.98
C LEU A 35 3.82 -2.20 6.94
N HIS A 36 5.09 -2.20 6.61
CA HIS A 36 6.15 -2.79 7.42
C HIS A 36 6.24 -2.11 8.80
N SER A 37 6.19 -0.78 8.82
CA SER A 37 6.21 0.01 10.05
C SER A 37 5.04 -0.34 10.97
N GLU A 38 3.83 -0.44 10.42
CA GLU A 38 2.65 -0.82 11.20
C GLU A 38 2.75 -2.25 11.74
N VAL A 39 3.25 -3.18 10.92
CA VAL A 39 3.46 -4.57 11.36
C VAL A 39 4.44 -4.62 12.53
N GLU A 40 5.55 -3.89 12.45
CA GLU A 40 6.54 -3.87 13.52
C GLU A 40 5.97 -3.34 14.82
N LYS A 41 5.15 -2.29 14.77
CA LYS A 41 4.49 -1.76 15.96
C LYS A 41 3.58 -2.78 16.62
N LEU A 42 2.83 -3.52 15.82
CA LEU A 42 1.90 -4.53 16.33
C LEU A 42 2.65 -5.74 16.90
N VAL A 43 3.72 -6.16 16.25
CA VAL A 43 4.57 -7.26 16.73
C VAL A 43 5.24 -6.87 18.04
N ASP A 44 5.74 -5.64 18.16
CA ASP A 44 6.33 -5.13 19.39
C ASP A 44 5.32 -5.08 20.53
N GLY A 45 4.04 -4.90 20.21
CA GLY A 45 2.95 -4.94 21.18
C GLY A 45 2.53 -6.34 21.62
N GLY A 46 3.19 -7.38 21.11
CA GLY A 46 2.92 -8.78 21.47
C GLY A 46 2.04 -9.54 20.51
N GLN A 47 1.65 -8.94 19.40
CA GLN A 47 0.81 -9.58 18.40
C GLN A 47 1.67 -10.46 17.48
N ASP A 48 1.13 -11.60 17.01
CA ASP A 48 1.85 -12.43 16.06
C ASP A 48 1.96 -11.75 14.69
N ARG A 49 2.96 -12.15 13.92
CA ARG A 49 3.28 -11.49 12.66
C ARG A 49 2.15 -11.56 11.64
N GLU A 50 1.50 -12.72 11.52
CA GLU A 50 0.42 -12.92 10.55
C GLU A 50 -0.78 -12.03 10.84
N SER A 51 -1.24 -11.99 12.09
CA SER A 51 -2.32 -11.09 12.51
C SER A 51 -1.92 -9.64 12.34
N SER A 52 -0.66 -9.32 12.62
CA SER A 52 -0.13 -7.96 12.46
C SER A 52 -0.21 -7.50 11.01
N TYR A 53 0.11 -8.37 10.06
CA TYR A 53 -0.03 -8.03 8.64
C TYR A 53 -1.48 -7.78 8.25
N GLN A 54 -2.39 -8.60 8.73
CA GLN A 54 -3.81 -8.43 8.46
C GLN A 54 -4.33 -7.09 9.00
N ASP A 55 -3.98 -6.78 10.23
CA ASP A 55 -4.41 -5.54 10.88
C ASP A 55 -3.77 -4.31 10.22
N ALA A 56 -2.50 -4.40 9.86
CA ALA A 56 -1.80 -3.33 9.16
C ALA A 56 -2.44 -3.05 7.79
N CYS A 57 -2.80 -4.09 7.06
CA CYS A 57 -3.50 -3.93 5.77
C CYS A 57 -4.86 -3.27 5.95
N LYS A 58 -5.58 -3.61 7.01
CA LYS A 58 -6.86 -2.97 7.33
C LYS A 58 -6.67 -1.49 7.67
N ALA A 59 -5.62 -1.16 8.40
CA ALA A 59 -5.31 0.22 8.78
C ALA A 59 -4.97 1.09 7.57
N LEU A 60 -4.25 0.53 6.61
CA LEU A 60 -3.92 1.22 5.35
C LEU A 60 -5.11 1.31 4.40
N GLY A 61 -6.04 0.38 4.50
CA GLY A 61 -7.20 0.29 3.62
C GLY A 61 -6.95 -0.62 2.42
N GLU A 62 -7.91 -0.68 1.53
CA GLU A 62 -7.81 -1.49 0.31
C GLU A 62 -6.73 -0.94 -0.62
N PRO A 63 -5.92 -1.80 -1.25
CA PRO A 63 -4.90 -1.32 -2.20
C PRO A 63 -5.50 -0.48 -3.32
N GLU A 64 -6.65 -0.86 -3.81
CA GLU A 64 -7.35 -0.14 -4.88
C GLU A 64 -7.77 1.27 -4.45
N SER A 65 -8.17 1.43 -3.19
CA SER A 65 -8.52 2.74 -2.63
C SER A 65 -7.31 3.64 -2.51
N LEU A 66 -6.18 3.10 -2.09
CA LEU A 66 -4.92 3.84 -2.02
C LEU A 66 -4.50 4.34 -3.39
N VAL A 67 -4.61 3.48 -4.40
CA VAL A 67 -4.27 3.83 -5.77
C VAL A 67 -5.20 4.90 -6.30
N ASP A 68 -6.50 4.77 -6.03
CA ASP A 68 -7.49 5.76 -6.46
C ASP A 68 -7.18 7.15 -5.87
N SER A 69 -6.87 7.20 -4.59
CA SER A 69 -6.48 8.45 -3.91
C SER A 69 -5.20 9.04 -4.50
N ALA A 70 -4.20 8.20 -4.76
CA ALA A 70 -2.94 8.63 -5.36
C ALA A 70 -3.16 9.18 -6.77
N ALA A 71 -3.99 8.50 -7.56
CA ALA A 71 -4.31 8.92 -8.92
C ALA A 71 -4.99 10.30 -8.94
N LYS A 72 -5.93 10.52 -8.02
CA LYS A 72 -6.59 11.80 -7.87
C LYS A 72 -5.61 12.92 -7.50
N GLN A 73 -4.70 12.63 -6.59
CA GLN A 73 -3.69 13.60 -6.16
C GLN A 73 -2.74 13.95 -7.29
N LEU A 74 -2.30 12.97 -8.07
CA LEU A 74 -1.44 13.20 -9.23
C LEU A 74 -2.16 14.02 -10.29
N ALA A 75 -3.44 13.78 -10.50
CA ALA A 75 -4.24 14.57 -11.45
C ALA A 75 -4.33 16.03 -11.01
N MET A 76 -4.45 16.29 -9.71
CA MET A 76 -4.49 17.65 -9.17
C MET A 76 -3.14 18.36 -9.31
N GLU A 77 -2.04 17.64 -9.20
CA GLU A 77 -0.69 18.18 -9.34
C GLU A 77 -0.31 18.48 -10.79
N SER A 78 -1.04 17.93 -11.75
CA SER A 78 -0.76 18.07 -13.18
C SER A 78 -1.23 19.40 -13.76
N TRP A 79 -1.89 20.22 -12.99
CA TRP A 79 -2.44 21.51 -13.47
C TRP A 79 -1.35 22.60 -13.45
#